data_0774c8cd075a7f46f5c96b06f96d4e12
#
_entry.id   0774c8cd075a7f46f5c96b06f96d4e12
#
_cell.length_a   1.000
_cell.length_b   1.000
_cell.length_c   1.000
_cell.angle_alpha   90.00
_cell.angle_beta   90.00
_cell.angle_gamma   90.00
#
_symmetry.space_group_name_H-M   'P 1'
#
loop_
_entity.id
_entity.type
_entity.pdbx_description
1 polymer ?
#
loop_
_entity_poly.entity_id
_entity_poly.type
_entity_poly.pdbx_seq_one_letter_code
_entity_poly.pdbx_strand_id
1 'polypeptide(L)'
;MAEVKSLKGTKTEKNLLDAFAGESMARNKYTYYSSIAKKQGYVQISKIFEETANNEKEHAKMWFKLLDGISADTVENLMHAAEGENYEWNEMYPTFAKEAKEEGFDHIAFLFSKVAEIEKEHEDRYKDLLQNIQSGQVFRREEKVQWHCDNCGYIVESLQAPPKCPVCDHSQAHFQIRACN
;
A
#
# COMPACT_ATOMS: atom_id res chain seq x y z
N MET A 1 -11.86 -36.53 -4.07
CA MET A 1 -11.28 -35.19 -3.87
C MET A 1 -11.66 -34.77 -2.47
N ALA A 2 -10.72 -34.39 -1.60
CA ALA A 2 -11.04 -33.93 -0.26
C ALA A 2 -11.84 -32.63 -0.38
N GLU A 3 -12.95 -32.54 0.34
CA GLU A 3 -13.77 -31.33 0.43
C GLU A 3 -12.93 -30.19 1.02
N VAL A 4 -12.75 -29.12 0.28
CA VAL A 4 -12.00 -27.94 0.76
C VAL A 4 -12.86 -27.28 1.82
N LYS A 5 -12.44 -27.41 3.08
CA LYS A 5 -13.16 -26.85 4.23
C LYS A 5 -13.09 -25.32 4.20
N SER A 6 -14.24 -24.64 4.20
CA SER A 6 -14.29 -23.17 4.28
C SER A 6 -13.74 -22.67 5.60
N LEU A 7 -12.93 -21.60 5.55
CA LEU A 7 -12.45 -20.88 6.74
C LEU A 7 -13.52 -19.96 7.33
N LYS A 8 -14.45 -19.49 6.50
CA LYS A 8 -15.41 -18.43 6.87
C LYS A 8 -16.19 -18.74 8.15
N GLY A 9 -16.15 -17.85 9.12
CA GLY A 9 -16.83 -17.94 10.41
C GLY A 9 -16.17 -18.89 11.41
N THR A 10 -14.97 -19.42 11.13
CA THR A 10 -14.25 -20.34 12.02
C THR A 10 -13.34 -19.61 13.02
N LYS A 11 -12.98 -20.29 14.11
CA LYS A 11 -11.92 -19.80 15.02
C LYS A 11 -10.56 -19.69 14.31
N THR A 12 -10.32 -20.54 13.31
CA THR A 12 -9.09 -20.51 12.52
C THR A 12 -9.00 -19.24 11.69
N GLU A 13 -10.08 -18.79 11.07
CA GLU A 13 -10.15 -17.51 10.37
C GLU A 13 -9.78 -16.34 11.30
N LYS A 14 -10.43 -16.30 12.49
CA LYS A 14 -10.09 -15.28 13.50
C LYS A 14 -8.63 -15.35 13.91
N ASN A 15 -8.07 -16.54 14.15
CA ASN A 15 -6.67 -16.70 14.52
C ASN A 15 -5.71 -16.22 13.41
N LEU A 16 -6.06 -16.42 12.14
CA LEU A 16 -5.30 -15.91 10.99
C LEU A 16 -5.33 -14.38 10.92
N LEU A 17 -6.50 -13.76 11.17
CA LEU A 17 -6.62 -12.30 11.25
C LEU A 17 -5.79 -11.72 12.41
N ASP A 18 -5.89 -12.32 13.59
CA ASP A 18 -5.12 -11.91 14.77
C ASP A 18 -3.60 -12.08 14.52
N ALA A 19 -3.19 -13.18 13.88
CA ALA A 19 -1.80 -13.41 13.51
C ALA A 19 -1.31 -12.39 12.47
N PHE A 20 -2.06 -12.14 11.40
CA PHE A 20 -1.73 -11.12 10.41
C PHE A 20 -1.58 -9.73 11.03
N ALA A 21 -2.49 -9.34 11.92
CA ALA A 21 -2.41 -8.06 12.64
C ALA A 21 -1.19 -8.00 13.56
N GLY A 22 -0.90 -9.08 14.31
CA GLY A 22 0.26 -9.18 15.21
C GLY A 22 1.59 -9.02 14.47
N GLU A 23 1.78 -9.78 13.39
CA GLU A 23 3.01 -9.72 12.58
C GLU A 23 3.18 -8.38 11.87
N SER A 24 2.09 -7.81 11.35
CA SER A 24 2.10 -6.48 10.72
C SER A 24 2.51 -5.39 11.71
N MET A 25 2.03 -5.48 12.95
CA MET A 25 2.40 -4.58 14.03
C MET A 25 3.86 -4.79 14.48
N ALA A 26 4.31 -6.03 14.62
CA ALA A 26 5.69 -6.38 14.98
C ALA A 26 6.68 -5.84 13.94
N ARG A 27 6.38 -6.04 12.64
CA ARG A 27 7.16 -5.47 11.53
C ARG A 27 7.39 -3.97 11.69
N ASN A 28 6.33 -3.21 11.92
CA ASN A 28 6.44 -1.75 12.06
C ASN A 28 7.23 -1.36 13.32
N LYS A 29 6.96 -1.99 14.47
CA LYS A 29 7.69 -1.76 15.72
C LYS A 29 9.19 -1.99 15.56
N TYR A 30 9.60 -3.11 14.96
CA TYR A 30 11.02 -3.44 14.79
C TYR A 30 11.72 -2.50 13.81
N THR A 31 11.04 -2.02 12.77
CA THR A 31 11.57 -0.96 11.90
C THR A 31 11.83 0.33 12.68
N TYR A 32 10.94 0.70 13.60
CA TYR A 32 11.14 1.89 14.45
C TYR A 32 12.27 1.68 15.47
N TYR A 33 12.37 0.48 16.06
CA TYR A 33 13.45 0.14 17.00
C TYR A 33 14.82 0.09 16.30
N SER A 34 14.87 -0.41 15.07
CA SER A 34 16.07 -0.37 14.22
C SER A 34 16.57 1.07 14.03
N SER A 35 15.67 1.99 13.73
CA SER A 35 16.01 3.42 13.56
C SER A 35 16.61 4.02 14.83
N ILE A 36 16.07 3.71 16.01
CA ILE A 36 16.61 4.19 17.29
C ILE A 36 17.97 3.59 17.58
N ALA A 37 18.13 2.27 17.45
CA ALA A 37 19.40 1.59 17.66
C ALA A 37 20.51 2.16 16.76
N LYS A 38 20.20 2.45 15.49
CA LYS A 38 21.13 3.09 14.55
C LYS A 38 21.56 4.47 15.01
N LYS A 39 20.61 5.31 15.46
CA LYS A 39 20.90 6.66 15.99
C LYS A 39 21.78 6.63 17.24
N GLN A 40 21.66 5.58 18.06
CA GLN A 40 22.47 5.37 19.26
C GLN A 40 23.83 4.70 18.97
N GLY A 41 24.16 4.37 17.73
CA GLY A 41 25.42 3.74 17.33
C GLY A 41 25.43 2.21 17.44
N TYR A 42 24.33 1.58 17.82
CA TYR A 42 24.21 0.12 17.93
C TYR A 42 23.89 -0.53 16.58
N VAL A 43 24.82 -0.42 15.63
CA VAL A 43 24.60 -0.84 14.23
C VAL A 43 24.24 -2.32 14.11
N GLN A 44 24.83 -3.20 14.90
CA GLN A 44 24.52 -4.63 14.91
C GLN A 44 23.08 -4.87 15.37
N ILE A 45 22.65 -4.24 16.46
CA ILE A 45 21.28 -4.36 17.00
C ILE A 45 20.28 -3.81 15.97
N SER A 46 20.58 -2.68 15.35
CA SER A 46 19.75 -2.09 14.27
C SER A 46 19.54 -3.10 13.13
N LYS A 47 20.60 -3.77 12.66
CA LYS A 47 20.51 -4.77 11.59
C LYS A 47 19.67 -5.99 11.98
N ILE A 48 19.78 -6.45 13.24
CA ILE A 48 18.97 -7.57 13.75
C ILE A 48 17.49 -7.19 13.77
N PHE A 49 17.14 -5.98 14.25
CA PHE A 49 15.76 -5.51 14.20
C PHE A 49 15.23 -5.43 12.77
N GLU A 50 16.03 -4.94 11.82
CA GLU A 50 15.63 -4.82 10.41
C GLU A 50 15.43 -6.21 9.76
N GLU A 51 16.33 -7.16 10.02
CA GLU A 51 16.19 -8.55 9.59
C GLU A 51 14.91 -9.18 10.12
N THR A 52 14.67 -9.06 11.44
CA THR A 52 13.46 -9.59 12.08
C THR A 52 12.21 -8.91 11.50
N ALA A 53 12.20 -7.58 11.31
CA ALA A 53 11.08 -6.88 10.69
C ALA A 53 10.75 -7.41 9.28
N ASN A 54 11.77 -7.80 8.50
CA ASN A 54 11.56 -8.42 7.19
C ASN A 54 11.02 -9.85 7.30
N ASN A 55 11.40 -10.61 8.33
CA ASN A 55 10.81 -11.93 8.59
C ASN A 55 9.33 -11.82 8.95
N GLU A 56 8.95 -10.88 9.83
CA GLU A 56 7.56 -10.67 10.25
C GLU A 56 6.69 -10.21 9.06
N LYS A 57 7.25 -9.44 8.12
CA LYS A 57 6.56 -9.11 6.87
C LYS A 57 6.20 -10.36 6.06
N GLU A 58 7.11 -11.36 5.97
CA GLU A 58 6.82 -12.60 5.23
C GLU A 58 5.84 -13.50 5.99
N HIS A 59 5.89 -13.54 7.34
CA HIS A 59 4.88 -14.21 8.15
C HIS A 59 3.49 -13.59 7.93
N ALA A 60 3.36 -12.27 8.04
CA ALA A 60 2.10 -11.57 7.78
C ALA A 60 1.54 -11.89 6.39
N LYS A 61 2.40 -11.88 5.36
CA LYS A 61 2.02 -12.22 3.98
C LYS A 61 1.51 -13.67 3.85
N MET A 62 2.08 -14.63 4.58
CA MET A 62 1.60 -16.02 4.60
C MET A 62 0.17 -16.09 5.13
N TRP A 63 -0.12 -15.43 6.25
CA TRP A 63 -1.44 -15.41 6.86
C TRP A 63 -2.45 -14.69 5.98
N PHE A 64 -2.06 -13.57 5.39
CA PHE A 64 -2.92 -12.78 4.51
C PHE A 64 -3.29 -13.53 3.22
N LYS A 65 -2.37 -14.34 2.67
CA LYS A 65 -2.69 -15.23 1.54
C LYS A 65 -3.70 -16.31 1.88
N LEU A 66 -3.63 -16.89 3.09
CA LEU A 66 -4.59 -17.89 3.56
C LEU A 66 -5.99 -17.32 3.82
N LEU A 67 -6.08 -16.00 3.99
CA LEU A 67 -7.33 -15.24 4.12
C LEU A 67 -7.86 -14.74 2.77
N ASP A 68 -7.27 -15.19 1.65
CA ASP A 68 -7.58 -14.69 0.30
C ASP A 68 -7.42 -13.16 0.15
N GLY A 69 -6.57 -12.55 0.99
CA GLY A 69 -6.36 -11.10 1.03
C GLY A 69 -5.49 -10.55 -0.11
N ILE A 70 -4.84 -11.42 -0.91
CA ILE A 70 -4.00 -11.01 -2.05
C ILE A 70 -4.53 -11.68 -3.30
N SER A 71 -5.08 -10.92 -4.22
CA SER A 71 -5.44 -11.40 -5.56
C SER A 71 -4.21 -11.42 -6.48
N ALA A 72 -4.23 -12.34 -7.46
CA ALA A 72 -3.30 -12.31 -8.59
C ALA A 72 -3.63 -11.18 -9.59
N ASP A 73 -4.81 -10.55 -9.49
CA ASP A 73 -5.27 -9.45 -10.32
C ASP A 73 -5.02 -8.10 -9.64
N THR A 74 -4.29 -7.22 -10.32
CA THR A 74 -4.02 -5.86 -9.84
C THR A 74 -5.30 -5.03 -9.71
N VAL A 75 -6.30 -5.25 -10.57
CA VAL A 75 -7.60 -4.55 -10.51
C VAL A 75 -8.32 -4.87 -9.21
N GLU A 76 -8.40 -6.14 -8.84
CA GLU A 76 -9.00 -6.56 -7.55
C GLU A 76 -8.24 -5.99 -6.35
N ASN A 77 -6.91 -6.01 -6.37
CA ASN A 77 -6.11 -5.43 -5.29
C ASN A 77 -6.31 -3.91 -5.16
N LEU A 78 -6.45 -3.18 -6.28
CA LEU A 78 -6.77 -1.75 -6.26
C LEU A 78 -8.17 -1.47 -5.69
N MET A 79 -9.15 -2.32 -6.02
CA MET A 79 -10.50 -2.22 -5.45
C MET A 79 -10.47 -2.43 -3.94
N HIS A 80 -9.83 -3.49 -3.46
CA HIS A 80 -9.70 -3.77 -2.03
C HIS A 80 -8.95 -2.66 -1.29
N ALA A 81 -7.90 -2.09 -1.90
CA ALA A 81 -7.18 -0.96 -1.32
C ALA A 81 -8.11 0.27 -1.19
N ALA A 82 -8.81 0.65 -2.27
CA ALA A 82 -9.74 1.78 -2.25
C ALA A 82 -10.87 1.59 -1.23
N GLU A 83 -11.41 0.37 -1.07
CA GLU A 83 -12.43 0.03 -0.07
C GLU A 83 -11.88 0.17 1.36
N GLY A 84 -10.63 -0.25 1.59
CA GLY A 84 -9.96 -0.10 2.87
C GLY A 84 -9.79 1.37 3.27
N GLU A 85 -9.21 2.17 2.38
CA GLU A 85 -9.03 3.62 2.62
C GLU A 85 -10.38 4.32 2.81
N ASN A 86 -11.42 3.93 2.03
CA ASN A 86 -12.78 4.47 2.21
C ASN A 86 -13.32 4.23 3.62
N TYR A 87 -13.18 3.01 4.14
CA TYR A 87 -13.59 2.70 5.52
C TYR A 87 -12.80 3.53 6.53
N GLU A 88 -11.49 3.69 6.34
CA GLU A 88 -10.64 4.44 7.26
C GLU A 88 -11.03 5.92 7.34
N TRP A 89 -11.20 6.61 6.20
CA TRP A 89 -11.50 8.04 6.24
C TRP A 89 -12.98 8.35 6.51
N ASN A 90 -13.91 7.47 6.10
CA ASN A 90 -15.34 7.74 6.18
C ASN A 90 -15.98 7.28 7.51
N GLU A 91 -15.44 6.24 8.13
CA GLU A 91 -16.01 5.63 9.33
C GLU A 91 -15.03 5.58 10.51
N MET A 92 -13.87 4.96 10.34
CA MET A 92 -12.94 4.64 11.43
C MET A 92 -12.35 5.90 12.07
N TYR A 93 -11.62 6.70 11.32
CA TYR A 93 -10.97 7.90 11.85
C TYR A 93 -11.93 8.98 12.32
N PRO A 94 -13.08 9.27 11.65
CA PRO A 94 -14.08 10.18 12.20
C PRO A 94 -14.62 9.73 13.55
N THR A 95 -14.86 8.44 13.74
CA THR A 95 -15.29 7.87 15.02
C THR A 95 -14.20 8.07 16.08
N PHE A 96 -12.95 7.72 15.79
CA PHE A 96 -11.83 7.89 16.71
C PHE A 96 -11.57 9.35 17.07
N ALA A 97 -11.69 10.27 16.10
CA ALA A 97 -11.55 11.71 16.35
C ALA A 97 -12.61 12.24 17.32
N LYS A 98 -13.87 11.78 17.13
CA LYS A 98 -14.98 12.14 18.03
C LYS A 98 -14.75 11.62 19.44
N GLU A 99 -14.42 10.34 19.58
CA GLU A 99 -14.17 9.71 20.89
C GLU A 99 -13.00 10.38 21.60
N ALA A 100 -11.87 10.61 20.91
CA ALA A 100 -10.72 11.31 21.48
C ALA A 100 -11.06 12.74 21.94
N LYS A 101 -11.95 13.44 21.20
CA LYS A 101 -12.43 14.77 21.59
C LYS A 101 -13.29 14.72 22.85
N GLU A 102 -14.20 13.75 22.95
CA GLU A 102 -15.08 13.54 24.10
C GLU A 102 -14.27 13.19 25.36
N GLU A 103 -13.16 12.46 25.22
CA GLU A 103 -12.22 12.12 26.29
C GLU A 103 -11.23 13.24 26.64
N GLY A 104 -11.23 14.38 25.91
CA GLY A 104 -10.36 15.54 26.17
C GLY A 104 -8.97 15.44 25.52
N PHE A 105 -8.75 14.53 24.59
CA PHE A 105 -7.49 14.39 23.83
C PHE A 105 -7.51 15.20 22.52
N ASP A 106 -7.66 16.53 22.63
CA ASP A 106 -7.82 17.42 21.46
C ASP A 106 -6.77 17.26 20.39
N HIS A 107 -5.50 17.08 20.76
CA HIS A 107 -4.42 16.90 19.80
C HIS A 107 -4.51 15.55 19.06
N ILE A 108 -4.91 14.49 19.76
CA ILE A 108 -5.10 13.16 19.13
C ILE A 108 -6.31 13.20 18.20
N ALA A 109 -7.42 13.85 18.61
CA ALA A 109 -8.58 14.06 17.76
C ALA A 109 -8.22 14.82 16.46
N PHE A 110 -7.41 15.88 16.57
CA PHE A 110 -6.89 16.60 15.42
C PHE A 110 -6.05 15.69 14.50
N LEU A 111 -5.16 14.85 15.04
CA LEU A 111 -4.34 13.93 14.25
C LEU A 111 -5.21 12.91 13.51
N PHE A 112 -6.20 12.30 14.17
CA PHE A 112 -7.13 11.39 13.51
C PHE A 112 -7.87 12.06 12.35
N SER A 113 -8.36 13.30 12.55
CA SER A 113 -9.03 14.04 11.49
C SER A 113 -8.10 14.34 10.30
N LYS A 114 -6.82 14.64 10.56
CA LYS A 114 -5.85 14.92 9.49
C LYS A 114 -5.41 13.67 8.76
N VAL A 115 -5.30 12.53 9.44
CA VAL A 115 -5.04 11.26 8.79
C VAL A 115 -6.23 10.86 7.91
N ALA A 116 -7.48 11.02 8.36
CA ALA A 116 -8.66 10.79 7.52
C ALA A 116 -8.63 11.57 6.18
N GLU A 117 -8.17 12.83 6.19
CA GLU A 117 -8.00 13.62 4.96
C GLU A 117 -6.96 12.98 4.01
N ILE A 118 -5.89 12.38 4.56
CA ILE A 118 -4.84 11.70 3.79
C ILE A 118 -5.38 10.39 3.19
N GLU A 119 -6.12 9.58 3.98
CA GLU A 119 -6.66 8.31 3.50
C GLU A 119 -7.71 8.53 2.39
N LYS A 120 -8.42 9.67 2.42
CA LYS A 120 -9.27 10.08 1.31
C LYS A 120 -8.48 10.30 0.01
N GLU A 121 -7.33 10.96 0.08
CA GLU A 121 -6.44 11.15 -1.09
C GLU A 121 -5.85 9.81 -1.59
N HIS A 122 -5.60 8.85 -0.69
CA HIS A 122 -5.18 7.50 -1.06
C HIS A 122 -6.29 6.76 -1.81
N GLU A 123 -7.54 6.80 -1.32
CA GLU A 123 -8.69 6.23 -2.01
C GLU A 123 -8.85 6.82 -3.41
N ASP A 124 -8.87 8.15 -3.52
CA ASP A 124 -9.02 8.85 -4.81
C ASP A 124 -7.91 8.42 -5.78
N ARG A 125 -6.67 8.32 -5.31
CA ARG A 125 -5.53 7.84 -6.11
C ARG A 125 -5.71 6.39 -6.58
N TYR A 126 -6.18 5.47 -5.72
CA TYR A 126 -6.41 4.09 -6.13
C TYR A 126 -7.55 3.97 -7.14
N LYS A 127 -8.61 4.78 -7.00
CA LYS A 127 -9.70 4.86 -7.98
C LYS A 127 -9.23 5.38 -9.33
N ASP A 128 -8.38 6.40 -9.36
CA ASP A 128 -7.79 6.93 -10.60
C ASP A 128 -6.92 5.89 -11.30
N LEU A 129 -6.10 5.14 -10.55
CA LEU A 129 -5.28 4.05 -11.10
C LEU A 129 -6.16 2.93 -11.66
N LEU A 130 -7.22 2.56 -10.96
CA LEU A 130 -8.20 1.58 -11.40
C LEU A 130 -8.87 2.03 -12.70
N GLN A 131 -9.33 3.27 -12.77
CA GLN A 131 -9.92 3.85 -13.97
C GLN A 131 -8.94 3.85 -15.14
N ASN A 132 -7.66 4.19 -14.90
CA ASN A 132 -6.63 4.17 -15.94
C ASN A 132 -6.42 2.77 -16.53
N ILE A 133 -6.47 1.71 -15.70
CA ILE A 133 -6.38 0.33 -16.19
C ILE A 133 -7.62 -0.02 -17.02
N GLN A 134 -8.82 0.24 -16.50
CA GLN A 134 -10.09 -0.10 -17.14
C GLN A 134 -10.30 0.62 -18.47
N SER A 135 -9.84 1.88 -18.58
CA SER A 135 -9.92 2.67 -19.81
C SER A 135 -8.74 2.50 -20.77
N GLY A 136 -7.74 1.65 -20.40
CA GLY A 136 -6.52 1.47 -21.21
C GLY A 136 -5.59 2.69 -21.24
N GLN A 137 -5.69 3.56 -20.24
CA GLN A 137 -4.96 4.83 -20.18
C GLN A 137 -3.65 4.77 -19.39
N VAL A 138 -3.24 3.62 -18.88
CA VAL A 138 -1.97 3.48 -18.13
C VAL A 138 -0.77 3.93 -18.99
N PHE A 139 -0.72 3.48 -20.26
CA PHE A 139 0.37 3.79 -21.20
C PHE A 139 -0.09 4.59 -22.41
N ARG A 140 -1.31 5.13 -22.40
CA ARG A 140 -1.90 5.93 -23.48
C ARG A 140 -2.71 7.08 -22.91
N ARG A 141 -2.71 8.22 -23.59
CA ARG A 141 -3.54 9.40 -23.27
C ARG A 141 -4.23 9.89 -24.54
N GLU A 142 -5.28 10.68 -24.34
CA GLU A 142 -6.01 11.34 -25.45
C GLU A 142 -5.20 12.49 -26.05
N GLU A 143 -4.38 13.14 -25.22
CA GLU A 143 -3.46 14.18 -25.61
C GLU A 143 -2.01 13.72 -25.45
N LYS A 144 -1.08 14.41 -26.15
CA LYS A 144 0.34 14.16 -25.99
C LYS A 144 0.80 14.55 -24.60
N VAL A 145 1.47 13.63 -23.91
CA VAL A 145 2.10 13.84 -22.60
C VAL A 145 3.57 13.47 -22.66
N GLN A 146 4.33 13.95 -21.69
CA GLN A 146 5.72 13.52 -21.53
C GLN A 146 5.77 12.19 -20.80
N TRP A 147 6.22 11.16 -21.50
CA TRP A 147 6.53 9.86 -20.93
C TRP A 147 7.99 9.82 -20.48
N HIS A 148 8.23 9.37 -19.27
CA HIS A 148 9.54 9.26 -18.65
C HIS A 148 9.85 7.79 -18.37
N CYS A 149 10.99 7.30 -18.87
CA CYS A 149 11.50 5.98 -18.55
C CYS A 149 12.19 6.05 -17.18
N ASP A 150 11.64 5.37 -16.18
CA ASP A 150 12.14 5.37 -14.79
C ASP A 150 13.52 4.70 -14.64
N ASN A 151 13.89 3.82 -15.60
CA ASN A 151 15.18 3.14 -15.57
C ASN A 151 16.36 4.01 -16.06
N CYS A 152 16.18 4.80 -17.12
CA CYS A 152 17.30 5.53 -17.72
C CYS A 152 17.08 7.05 -17.85
N GLY A 153 15.92 7.56 -17.49
CA GLY A 153 15.61 8.98 -17.58
C GLY A 153 15.22 9.48 -18.97
N TYR A 154 15.09 8.61 -19.99
CA TYR A 154 14.66 9.01 -21.33
C TYR A 154 13.25 9.62 -21.29
N ILE A 155 13.06 10.74 -21.98
CA ILE A 155 11.77 11.45 -22.05
C ILE A 155 11.34 11.55 -23.50
N VAL A 156 10.07 11.31 -23.78
CA VAL A 156 9.44 11.46 -25.08
C VAL A 156 8.04 12.02 -24.95
N GLU A 157 7.64 12.92 -25.83
CA GLU A 157 6.29 13.45 -25.92
C GLU A 157 5.49 12.69 -26.97
N SER A 158 4.43 12.01 -26.55
CA SER A 158 3.57 11.22 -27.44
C SER A 158 2.23 10.91 -26.81
N LEU A 159 1.26 10.41 -27.61
CA LEU A 159 -0.04 9.91 -27.11
C LEU A 159 0.11 8.60 -26.34
N GLN A 160 1.16 7.83 -26.64
CA GLN A 160 1.38 6.50 -26.05
C GLN A 160 2.84 6.33 -25.67
N ALA A 161 3.10 5.76 -24.51
CA ALA A 161 4.44 5.35 -24.13
C ALA A 161 5.02 4.34 -25.14
N PRO A 162 6.30 4.45 -25.50
CA PRO A 162 6.94 3.48 -26.40
C PRO A 162 6.82 2.05 -25.88
N PRO A 163 6.57 1.04 -26.76
CA PRO A 163 6.53 -0.36 -26.34
C PRO A 163 7.85 -0.82 -25.69
N LYS A 164 8.96 -0.18 -26.09
CA LYS A 164 10.31 -0.42 -25.61
C LYS A 164 11.08 0.89 -25.60
N CYS A 165 11.85 1.13 -24.56
CA CYS A 165 12.68 2.31 -24.46
C CYS A 165 13.80 2.27 -25.51
N PRO A 166 13.93 3.29 -26.39
CA PRO A 166 14.95 3.28 -27.46
C PRO A 166 16.38 3.47 -26.92
N VAL A 167 16.54 3.83 -25.65
CA VAL A 167 17.86 4.08 -25.04
C VAL A 167 18.35 2.87 -24.25
N CYS A 168 17.50 2.26 -23.43
CA CYS A 168 17.93 1.21 -22.50
C CYS A 168 17.22 -0.13 -22.68
N ASP A 169 16.40 -0.25 -23.73
CA ASP A 169 15.70 -1.49 -24.11
C ASP A 169 14.68 -2.06 -23.10
N HIS A 170 14.39 -1.34 -21.99
CA HIS A 170 13.36 -1.74 -21.04
C HIS A 170 11.96 -1.62 -21.66
N SER A 171 11.07 -2.52 -21.25
CA SER A 171 9.70 -2.56 -21.74
C SER A 171 8.90 -1.32 -21.39
N GLN A 172 7.73 -1.12 -22.02
CA GLN A 172 6.77 -0.07 -21.76
C GLN A 172 6.39 0.04 -20.27
N ALA A 173 6.47 -1.06 -19.52
CA ALA A 173 6.17 -1.08 -18.07
C ALA A 173 7.03 -0.09 -17.24
N HIS A 174 8.18 0.33 -17.76
CA HIS A 174 9.07 1.32 -17.13
C HIS A 174 8.75 2.76 -17.49
N PHE A 175 7.69 3.02 -18.27
CA PHE A 175 7.29 4.38 -18.57
C PHE A 175 6.17 4.85 -17.65
N GLN A 176 6.31 6.07 -17.20
CA GLN A 176 5.30 6.80 -16.45
C GLN A 176 5.14 8.22 -17.00
N ILE A 177 4.01 8.86 -16.73
CA ILE A 177 3.84 10.27 -17.04
C ILE A 177 4.81 11.06 -16.17
N ARG A 178 5.58 11.95 -16.81
CA ARG A 178 6.48 12.84 -16.08
C ARG A 178 5.67 13.81 -15.22
N ALA A 179 5.94 13.81 -13.92
CA ALA A 179 5.44 14.87 -13.06
C ALA A 179 6.09 16.21 -13.45
N CYS A 180 5.29 17.24 -13.69
CA CYS A 180 5.78 18.61 -13.81
C CYS A 180 6.04 19.14 -12.40
N ASN A 181 7.32 19.35 -12.08
CA ASN A 181 7.73 20.06 -10.85
C ASN A 181 7.69 21.55 -11.09
#